data_f72af26f91945a3f66afb8fa97f65d61
#
_entry.id   f72af26f91945a3f66afb8fa97f65d61
#
_cell.length_a   1.000
_cell.length_b   1.000
_cell.length_c   1.000
_cell.angle_alpha   90.00
_cell.angle_beta   90.00
_cell.angle_gamma   90.00
#
_symmetry.space_group_name_H-M   'P 1'
#
loop_
_entity.id
_entity.type
_entity.pdbx_description
1 polymer ?
#
loop_
_entity_poly.entity_id
_entity_poly.type
_entity_poly.pdbx_seq_one_letter_code
_entity_poly.pdbx_strand_id
1 'polypeptide(L)'
;MGKAKRVPDGNPTGGSNQAKRDGAESDGPAVSVIDRIGGPYRAVARFLNRRALARATRAIPRTLHYVGSALLRGEVGDSLPAPHLSVGLAAQVAMDEALLAMAMTPRRFPLTRDYARVARELAEAESMYLRQGWITAPHSYHRAPPPLSHSDVSTSRGWAMGHGYDRWDWDSGFAPYPDEPGADRWMAFKTNRTATATVVRHPGQDPRPWVIAIHGFCMGFPFMDFQGLQMHRLHHELGMNVVLPALPLHGPRRVTLVSGEPFLSFELMNAVHGLTQAVWDIRRLITLIRQQGATSISLYGVSLGAYAASILAGIDGGIDAVVAGIPVSDFPGLFQSHSPHDIRARSIEHKIMGGPAENVFRVVSPLSFKAKVPWNERYVFAGYGDRMAPPEQAQRLWEHWEQPRISWYAGGHIGYLWSKQVTDFLVASLGRISTVRSSAMKRG
;
A
#
# COMPACT_ATOMS: atom_id res chain seq x y z
N MET A 1 60.49 -10.44 -47.06
CA MET A 1 61.62 -10.33 -46.13
C MET A 1 61.08 -10.71 -44.76
N GLY A 2 61.22 -11.88 -44.23
CA GLY A 2 62.37 -12.68 -43.85
C GLY A 2 62.58 -12.49 -42.36
N LYS A 3 62.59 -13.38 -41.55
CA LYS A 3 62.96 -14.76 -41.19
C LYS A 3 62.59 -14.99 -39.73
N ALA A 4 61.87 -15.96 -39.23
CA ALA A 4 62.22 -17.33 -38.92
C ALA A 4 63.36 -17.56 -37.92
N LYS A 5 63.05 -18.38 -36.89
CA LYS A 5 63.85 -19.41 -36.18
C LYS A 5 63.86 -19.20 -34.66
N ARG A 6 63.82 -20.15 -33.76
CA ARG A 6 63.73 -21.63 -33.69
C ARG A 6 63.67 -22.00 -32.20
N VAL A 7 62.98 -23.11 -31.90
CA VAL A 7 63.06 -23.90 -30.66
C VAL A 7 64.46 -24.56 -30.52
N PRO A 8 64.96 -25.03 -29.37
CA PRO A 8 64.68 -26.38 -28.93
C PRO A 8 64.57 -26.64 -27.38
N ASP A 9 63.73 -27.61 -27.04
CA ASP A 9 63.97 -28.93 -26.45
C ASP A 9 64.67 -29.09 -25.10
N GLY A 10 64.05 -29.91 -24.26
CA GLY A 10 64.70 -30.55 -23.11
C GLY A 10 63.73 -31.13 -22.07
N ASN A 11 63.24 -32.32 -22.35
CA ASN A 11 62.74 -33.30 -21.37
C ASN A 11 63.97 -34.20 -20.98
N PRO A 12 63.99 -35.11 -19.95
CA PRO A 12 62.89 -35.88 -19.40
C PRO A 12 63.02 -36.38 -17.90
N THR A 13 62.08 -37.28 -17.52
CA THR A 13 62.11 -38.35 -16.52
C THR A 13 61.64 -37.96 -15.10
N GLY A 14 60.82 -38.69 -14.44
CA GLY A 14 60.18 -39.98 -14.59
C GLY A 14 59.44 -40.37 -13.32
N GLY A 15 58.53 -41.36 -13.43
CA GLY A 15 58.20 -42.28 -12.37
C GLY A 15 56.77 -42.10 -11.76
N SER A 16 55.88 -42.80 -12.29
CA SER A 16 55.12 -44.01 -11.92
C SER A 16 54.12 -43.92 -10.76
N ASN A 17 52.96 -44.20 -11.11
CA ASN A 17 52.01 -45.24 -10.68
C ASN A 17 50.70 -44.90 -9.99
N GLN A 18 49.71 -45.36 -10.70
CA GLN A 18 48.51 -46.12 -10.35
C GLN A 18 47.27 -45.40 -9.81
N ALA A 19 46.34 -45.25 -10.70
CA ALA A 19 45.04 -45.95 -10.82
C ALA A 19 44.05 -45.85 -9.65
N LYS A 20 42.92 -45.20 -9.81
CA LYS A 20 41.59 -45.84 -9.98
C LYS A 20 40.42 -44.88 -9.79
N ARG A 21 39.56 -44.90 -10.83
CA ARG A 21 38.08 -44.95 -10.78
C ARG A 21 37.26 -43.71 -10.45
N ASP A 22 36.61 -43.27 -11.49
CA ASP A 22 35.16 -43.12 -11.72
C ASP A 22 34.32 -42.43 -10.62
N GLY A 23 33.66 -41.37 -11.01
CA GLY A 23 32.51 -40.79 -10.29
C GLY A 23 32.27 -39.37 -10.71
N ALA A 24 31.63 -39.17 -11.87
CA ALA A 24 31.03 -37.89 -12.20
C ALA A 24 29.82 -37.67 -11.31
N GLU A 25 29.90 -36.70 -10.41
CA GLU A 25 28.72 -36.10 -9.81
C GLU A 25 28.88 -34.55 -9.82
N SER A 26 28.00 -33.95 -10.59
CA SER A 26 27.79 -32.53 -10.68
C SER A 26 27.08 -32.03 -9.40
N ASP A 27 27.80 -31.62 -8.39
CA ASP A 27 27.24 -30.89 -7.26
C ASP A 27 27.29 -29.38 -7.56
N GLY A 28 26.20 -28.87 -8.10
CA GLY A 28 25.86 -27.46 -7.98
C GLY A 28 25.57 -27.16 -6.50
N PRO A 29 25.96 -25.98 -5.96
CA PRO A 29 25.79 -25.68 -4.56
C PRO A 29 24.30 -25.73 -4.20
N ALA A 30 23.93 -26.72 -3.40
CA ALA A 30 22.63 -26.80 -2.74
C ALA A 30 22.45 -25.56 -1.86
N VAL A 31 21.74 -24.56 -2.35
CA VAL A 31 21.32 -23.41 -1.57
C VAL A 31 20.39 -23.95 -0.48
N SER A 32 20.87 -23.98 0.75
CA SER A 32 20.18 -24.56 1.89
C SER A 32 18.83 -23.84 2.08
N VAL A 33 17.79 -24.61 2.44
CA VAL A 33 16.45 -24.10 2.76
C VAL A 33 16.53 -23.02 3.87
N ILE A 34 17.53 -23.08 4.73
CA ILE A 34 17.82 -22.10 5.79
C ILE A 34 18.22 -20.73 5.20
N ASP A 35 18.91 -20.69 4.05
CA ASP A 35 19.23 -19.41 3.38
C ASP A 35 18.02 -18.78 2.69
N ARG A 36 17.03 -19.56 2.29
CA ARG A 36 15.75 -19.05 1.75
C ARG A 36 14.83 -18.49 2.83
N ILE A 37 14.82 -19.05 4.01
CA ILE A 37 14.00 -18.60 5.15
C ILE A 37 14.70 -17.47 5.93
N GLY A 38 16.02 -17.46 6.00
CA GLY A 38 16.80 -16.43 6.70
C GLY A 38 16.90 -15.08 6.00
N GLY A 39 16.61 -15.01 4.69
CA GLY A 39 16.67 -13.77 3.91
C GLY A 39 15.76 -12.66 4.44
N PRO A 40 14.46 -12.91 4.68
CA PRO A 40 13.54 -11.92 5.24
C PRO A 40 13.90 -11.50 6.67
N TYR A 41 14.33 -12.45 7.51
CA TYR A 41 14.74 -12.17 8.90
C TYR A 41 16.01 -11.34 8.99
N ARG A 42 16.99 -11.59 8.13
CA ARG A 42 18.23 -10.77 8.05
C ARG A 42 17.96 -9.39 7.50
N ALA A 43 16.98 -9.23 6.62
CA ALA A 43 16.53 -7.91 6.13
C ALA A 43 15.86 -7.10 7.24
N VAL A 44 15.00 -7.73 8.04
CA VAL A 44 14.36 -7.10 9.21
C VAL A 44 15.41 -6.79 10.29
N ALA A 45 16.36 -7.67 10.57
CA ALA A 45 17.43 -7.43 11.54
C ALA A 45 18.39 -6.31 11.12
N ARG A 46 18.65 -6.12 9.81
CA ARG A 46 19.43 -4.97 9.30
C ARG A 46 18.63 -3.68 9.29
N PHE A 47 17.32 -3.74 9.19
CA PHE A 47 16.41 -2.60 9.30
C PHE A 47 16.35 -2.05 10.74
N LEU A 48 16.56 -2.91 11.75
CA LEU A 48 16.71 -2.52 13.15
C LEU A 48 18.06 -1.80 13.37
N ASN A 49 18.21 -0.64 12.73
CA ASN A 49 19.32 0.26 12.98
C ASN A 49 19.26 0.72 14.45
N ARG A 50 20.44 0.86 15.12
CA ARG A 50 20.55 1.39 16.50
C ARG A 50 19.73 2.68 16.73
N ARG A 51 19.55 3.51 15.68
CA ARG A 51 18.71 4.72 15.71
C ARG A 51 17.23 4.42 15.72
N ALA A 52 16.77 3.37 15.05
CA ALA A 52 15.38 2.93 15.09
C ALA A 52 15.04 2.34 16.48
N LEU A 53 15.96 1.55 17.05
CA LEU A 53 15.82 1.06 18.42
C LEU A 53 15.77 2.22 19.44
N ALA A 54 16.69 3.18 19.35
CA ALA A 54 16.69 4.38 20.20
C ALA A 54 15.42 5.23 20.05
N ARG A 55 14.73 5.16 18.90
CA ARG A 55 13.43 5.82 18.72
C ARG A 55 12.27 4.97 19.22
N ALA A 56 12.35 3.65 19.10
CA ALA A 56 11.36 2.74 19.66
C ALA A 56 11.27 2.88 21.20
N THR A 57 12.37 3.25 21.90
CA THR A 57 12.31 3.56 23.35
C THR A 57 11.44 4.76 23.67
N ARG A 58 11.21 5.67 22.71
CA ARG A 58 10.26 6.79 22.85
C ARG A 58 8.80 6.35 22.77
N ALA A 59 8.52 5.10 22.35
CA ALA A 59 7.17 4.54 22.36
C ALA A 59 6.61 4.50 23.79
N ILE A 60 7.44 4.19 24.78
CA ILE A 60 7.02 4.13 26.20
C ILE A 60 6.45 5.47 26.68
N PRO A 61 7.18 6.60 26.67
CA PRO A 61 6.62 7.88 27.13
C PRO A 61 5.45 8.36 26.28
N ARG A 62 5.40 8.06 24.99
CA ARG A 62 4.27 8.42 24.13
C ARG A 62 3.03 7.60 24.45
N THR A 63 3.20 6.30 24.73
CA THR A 63 2.10 5.45 25.20
C THR A 63 1.57 5.92 26.54
N LEU A 64 2.47 6.25 27.50
CA LEU A 64 2.07 6.81 28.80
C LEU A 64 1.34 8.16 28.65
N HIS A 65 1.81 9.01 27.76
CA HIS A 65 1.14 10.28 27.45
C HIS A 65 -0.26 10.05 26.84
N TYR A 66 -0.39 9.08 25.91
CA TYR A 66 -1.70 8.70 25.36
C TYR A 66 -2.65 8.20 26.45
N VAL A 67 -2.20 7.26 27.28
CA VAL A 67 -3.00 6.72 28.38
C VAL A 67 -3.39 7.82 29.35
N GLY A 68 -2.45 8.68 29.76
CA GLY A 68 -2.72 9.83 30.63
C GLY A 68 -3.71 10.82 30.01
N SER A 69 -3.54 11.16 28.73
CA SER A 69 -4.47 12.06 28.04
C SER A 69 -5.85 11.44 27.83
N ALA A 70 -5.94 10.12 27.62
CA ALA A 70 -7.20 9.42 27.51
C ALA A 70 -7.96 9.34 28.84
N LEU A 71 -7.23 9.23 29.97
CA LEU A 71 -7.81 9.32 31.31
C LEU A 71 -8.34 10.73 31.64
N LEU A 72 -7.67 11.75 31.12
CA LEU A 72 -8.04 13.15 31.36
C LEU A 72 -9.16 13.65 30.44
N ARG A 73 -9.33 13.04 29.26
CA ARG A 73 -10.42 13.31 28.31
C ARG A 73 -11.68 12.56 28.74
N GLY A 74 -12.13 12.70 29.96
CA GLY A 74 -13.46 12.25 30.33
C GLY A 74 -14.52 12.85 29.42
N GLU A 75 -15.59 12.14 29.12
CA GLU A 75 -16.83 12.41 28.36
C GLU A 75 -17.10 13.84 27.81
N VAL A 76 -16.09 14.58 27.36
CA VAL A 76 -16.27 15.91 26.81
C VAL A 76 -16.37 15.83 25.29
N GLY A 77 -17.60 15.76 24.82
CA GLY A 77 -18.10 16.51 23.66
C GLY A 77 -17.49 16.31 22.27
N ASP A 78 -16.53 15.45 22.07
CA ASP A 78 -16.01 15.14 20.72
C ASP A 78 -16.75 13.93 20.13
N SER A 79 -17.12 14.03 18.87
CA SER A 79 -17.81 12.97 18.09
C SER A 79 -17.03 11.64 17.98
N LEU A 80 -15.88 11.55 18.63
CA LEU A 80 -15.06 10.34 18.74
C LEU A 80 -15.45 9.52 19.97
N PRO A 81 -15.55 8.19 19.87
CA PRO A 81 -15.82 7.35 21.03
C PRO A 81 -14.73 7.50 22.09
N ALA A 82 -15.13 7.65 23.35
CA ALA A 82 -14.19 7.68 24.47
C ALA A 82 -13.44 6.32 24.56
N PRO A 83 -12.10 6.30 24.61
CA PRO A 83 -11.35 5.07 24.66
C PRO A 83 -11.54 4.37 26.02
N HIS A 84 -12.10 3.15 26.01
CA HIS A 84 -12.05 2.28 27.17
C HIS A 84 -10.62 1.75 27.34
N LEU A 85 -9.91 2.29 28.33
CA LEU A 85 -8.52 1.92 28.59
C LEU A 85 -8.44 0.47 29.11
N SER A 86 -7.62 -0.31 28.44
CA SER A 86 -7.28 -1.67 28.82
C SER A 86 -5.77 -1.93 28.62
N VAL A 87 -5.22 -2.95 29.28
CA VAL A 87 -3.83 -3.38 29.06
C VAL A 87 -3.63 -3.76 27.58
N GLY A 88 -4.62 -4.41 26.96
CA GLY A 88 -4.58 -4.78 25.55
C GLY A 88 -4.49 -3.54 24.62
N LEU A 89 -5.28 -2.49 24.88
CA LEU A 89 -5.22 -1.24 24.13
C LEU A 89 -3.84 -0.56 24.30
N ALA A 90 -3.33 -0.48 25.53
CA ALA A 90 -2.02 0.12 25.79
C ALA A 90 -0.89 -0.63 25.08
N ALA A 91 -0.95 -1.97 25.04
CA ALA A 91 0.02 -2.78 24.29
C ALA A 91 -0.05 -2.54 22.78
N GLN A 92 -1.25 -2.41 22.20
CA GLN A 92 -1.42 -2.09 20.77
C GLN A 92 -0.95 -0.68 20.44
N VAL A 93 -1.23 0.31 21.29
CA VAL A 93 -0.71 1.68 21.15
C VAL A 93 0.82 1.67 21.18
N ALA A 94 1.43 0.93 22.11
CA ALA A 94 2.90 0.82 22.19
C ALA A 94 3.48 0.16 20.92
N MET A 95 2.81 -0.83 20.38
CA MET A 95 3.20 -1.48 19.12
C MET A 95 3.11 -0.52 17.93
N ASP A 96 2.04 0.24 17.81
CA ASP A 96 1.88 1.26 16.77
C ASP A 96 2.99 2.33 16.87
N GLU A 97 3.28 2.82 18.06
CA GLU A 97 4.37 3.80 18.28
C GLU A 97 5.74 3.22 17.89
N ALA A 98 5.99 1.93 18.15
CA ALA A 98 7.22 1.27 17.76
C ALA A 98 7.30 1.10 16.22
N LEU A 99 6.23 0.67 15.58
CA LEU A 99 6.14 0.54 14.12
C LEU A 99 6.28 1.91 13.44
N LEU A 100 5.62 2.94 13.97
CA LEU A 100 5.72 4.30 13.48
C LEU A 100 7.16 4.83 13.60
N ALA A 101 7.81 4.58 14.75
CA ALA A 101 9.21 4.97 14.94
C ALA A 101 10.14 4.29 13.94
N MET A 102 9.88 3.03 13.59
CA MET A 102 10.63 2.31 12.55
C MET A 102 10.35 2.86 11.15
N ALA A 103 9.07 3.06 10.81
CA ALA A 103 8.65 3.53 9.48
C ALA A 103 9.12 4.96 9.21
N MET A 104 9.05 5.84 10.21
CA MET A 104 9.44 7.26 10.11
C MET A 104 10.92 7.53 10.38
N THR A 105 11.74 6.47 10.56
CA THR A 105 13.19 6.64 10.65
C THR A 105 13.78 6.70 9.24
N PRO A 106 14.11 7.90 8.71
CA PRO A 106 14.67 7.99 7.39
C PRO A 106 16.04 7.29 7.37
N ARG A 107 16.31 6.52 6.35
CA ARG A 107 17.64 5.93 6.12
C ARG A 107 18.70 7.02 5.93
N ARG A 108 18.27 8.13 5.35
CA ARG A 108 19.06 9.32 5.16
C ARG A 108 18.25 10.55 5.58
N PHE A 109 18.80 11.37 6.46
CA PHE A 109 18.19 12.66 6.79
C PHE A 109 18.25 13.59 5.57
N PRO A 110 17.15 14.33 5.29
CA PRO A 110 17.15 15.35 4.25
C PRO A 110 18.25 16.40 4.52
N LEU A 111 19.02 16.72 3.50
CA LEU A 111 19.99 17.81 3.53
C LEU A 111 19.30 19.13 3.21
N THR A 112 19.89 20.27 3.52
CA THR A 112 19.33 21.60 3.23
C THR A 112 18.93 21.74 1.75
N ARG A 113 19.72 21.20 0.82
CA ARG A 113 19.41 21.18 -0.61
C ARG A 113 18.15 20.37 -0.95
N ASP A 114 17.83 19.32 -0.16
CA ASP A 114 16.66 18.48 -0.39
C ASP A 114 15.38 19.26 -0.03
N TYR A 115 15.42 20.06 1.06
CA TYR A 115 14.30 20.94 1.42
C TYR A 115 14.06 22.00 0.34
N ALA A 116 15.10 22.68 -0.15
CA ALA A 116 14.95 23.68 -1.18
C ALA A 116 14.40 23.08 -2.50
N ARG A 117 14.83 21.86 -2.85
CA ARG A 117 14.35 21.17 -4.04
C ARG A 117 12.89 20.76 -3.89
N VAL A 118 12.50 20.11 -2.80
CA VAL A 118 11.11 19.69 -2.56
C VAL A 118 10.16 20.89 -2.48
N ALA A 119 10.59 21.98 -1.83
CA ALA A 119 9.81 23.22 -1.80
C ALA A 119 9.57 23.79 -3.20
N ARG A 120 10.60 23.80 -4.05
CA ARG A 120 10.49 24.26 -5.43
C ARG A 120 9.56 23.33 -6.25
N GLU A 121 9.74 22.00 -6.17
CA GLU A 121 8.86 21.03 -6.84
C GLU A 121 7.38 21.24 -6.46
N LEU A 122 7.09 21.48 -5.17
CA LEU A 122 5.72 21.74 -4.73
C LEU A 122 5.18 23.08 -5.24
N ALA A 123 5.98 24.14 -5.24
CA ALA A 123 5.56 25.44 -5.74
C ALA A 123 5.32 25.41 -7.27
N GLU A 124 6.15 24.70 -8.02
CA GLU A 124 5.99 24.48 -9.45
C GLU A 124 4.74 23.65 -9.74
N ALA A 125 4.51 22.57 -8.99
CA ALA A 125 3.31 21.73 -9.09
C ALA A 125 2.04 22.52 -8.76
N GLU A 126 2.03 23.29 -7.66
CA GLU A 126 0.90 24.13 -7.29
C GLU A 126 0.58 25.14 -8.41
N SER A 127 1.61 25.82 -8.93
CA SER A 127 1.45 26.78 -10.04
C SER A 127 0.90 26.09 -11.30
N MET A 128 1.39 24.91 -11.65
CA MET A 128 0.88 24.12 -12.77
C MET A 128 -0.59 23.72 -12.53
N TYR A 129 -0.91 23.19 -11.37
CA TYR A 129 -2.26 22.71 -11.02
C TYR A 129 -3.29 23.85 -10.97
N LEU A 130 -2.87 25.04 -10.52
CA LEU A 130 -3.70 26.25 -10.59
C LEU A 130 -4.00 26.64 -12.03
N ARG A 131 -2.98 26.70 -12.90
CA ARG A 131 -3.17 27.03 -14.32
C ARG A 131 -4.08 26.04 -15.03
N GLN A 132 -4.00 24.75 -14.69
CA GLN A 132 -4.81 23.68 -15.27
C GLN A 132 -6.22 23.58 -14.64
N GLY A 133 -6.49 24.33 -13.57
CA GLY A 133 -7.75 24.27 -12.84
C GLY A 133 -7.92 23.01 -11.98
N TRP A 134 -6.86 22.21 -11.79
CA TRP A 134 -6.95 20.93 -11.07
C TRP A 134 -7.16 21.10 -9.57
N ILE A 135 -6.75 22.23 -8.98
CA ILE A 135 -6.98 22.52 -7.56
C ILE A 135 -8.46 22.76 -7.28
N THR A 136 -9.17 23.41 -8.20
CA THR A 136 -10.60 23.69 -8.06
C THR A 136 -11.48 22.54 -8.55
N ALA A 137 -10.99 21.76 -9.52
CA ALA A 137 -11.67 20.60 -10.09
C ALA A 137 -10.77 19.35 -10.08
N PRO A 138 -10.44 18.77 -8.88
CA PRO A 138 -9.45 17.70 -8.75
C PRO A 138 -9.73 16.46 -9.60
N HIS A 139 -11.01 16.18 -9.91
CA HIS A 139 -11.40 15.05 -10.76
C HIS A 139 -10.83 15.16 -12.19
N SER A 140 -10.62 16.38 -12.71
CA SER A 140 -10.07 16.60 -14.06
C SER A 140 -8.57 16.30 -14.18
N TYR A 141 -7.87 16.16 -13.06
CA TYR A 141 -6.49 15.69 -13.01
C TYR A 141 -6.37 14.20 -13.40
N HIS A 142 -7.37 13.40 -13.09
CA HIS A 142 -7.34 11.95 -13.32
C HIS A 142 -7.81 11.61 -14.74
N ARG A 143 -6.84 11.38 -15.63
CA ARG A 143 -7.13 10.91 -16.99
C ARG A 143 -7.86 9.56 -16.96
N ALA A 144 -8.75 9.33 -17.92
CA ALA A 144 -9.34 8.03 -18.14
C ALA A 144 -8.28 7.07 -18.73
N PRO A 145 -7.95 5.95 -18.07
CA PRO A 145 -7.03 5.00 -18.64
C PRO A 145 -7.69 4.21 -19.79
N PRO A 146 -6.90 3.69 -20.74
CA PRO A 146 -7.42 2.76 -21.73
C PRO A 146 -7.92 1.49 -21.04
N PRO A 147 -8.97 0.85 -21.54
CA PRO A 147 -9.45 -0.41 -21.01
C PRO A 147 -8.35 -1.47 -20.99
N LEU A 148 -8.36 -2.34 -19.99
CA LEU A 148 -7.51 -3.52 -19.94
C LEU A 148 -8.31 -4.70 -20.50
N SER A 149 -7.76 -5.38 -21.51
CA SER A 149 -8.33 -6.60 -22.07
C SER A 149 -7.63 -7.84 -21.54
N HIS A 150 -8.24 -8.99 -21.70
CA HIS A 150 -7.64 -10.25 -21.30
C HIS A 150 -6.32 -10.55 -22.06
N SER A 151 -6.22 -10.14 -23.31
CA SER A 151 -5.01 -10.27 -24.12
C SER A 151 -3.83 -9.44 -23.64
N ASP A 152 -4.07 -8.38 -22.88
CA ASP A 152 -3.03 -7.49 -22.35
C ASP A 152 -2.40 -8.05 -21.07
N VAL A 153 -2.96 -9.13 -20.52
CA VAL A 153 -2.57 -9.68 -19.21
C VAL A 153 -1.81 -10.98 -19.37
N SER A 154 -0.60 -11.00 -18.86
CA SER A 154 0.17 -12.22 -18.64
C SER A 154 -0.27 -12.86 -17.32
N THR A 155 -0.58 -14.15 -17.35
CA THR A 155 -1.02 -14.91 -16.18
C THR A 155 0.01 -15.96 -15.80
N SER A 156 0.40 -15.99 -14.53
CA SER A 156 1.22 -17.05 -13.94
C SER A 156 0.58 -17.56 -12.64
N ARG A 157 0.91 -18.79 -12.26
CA ARG A 157 0.39 -19.38 -11.01
C ARG A 157 1.37 -19.18 -9.87
N GLY A 158 0.83 -18.94 -8.68
CA GLY A 158 1.57 -18.85 -7.43
C GLY A 158 0.89 -19.62 -6.31
N TRP A 159 1.59 -19.69 -5.17
CA TRP A 159 1.10 -20.35 -3.96
C TRP A 159 1.55 -19.54 -2.73
N ALA A 160 0.62 -19.24 -1.83
CA ALA A 160 0.93 -18.57 -0.57
C ALA A 160 -0.09 -18.98 0.51
N MET A 161 0.35 -19.15 1.74
CA MET A 161 -0.51 -19.39 2.92
C MET A 161 -1.53 -20.51 2.73
N GLY A 162 -1.16 -21.60 2.03
CA GLY A 162 -2.05 -22.72 1.78
C GLY A 162 -3.03 -22.53 0.59
N HIS A 163 -2.94 -21.42 -0.15
CA HIS A 163 -3.83 -21.11 -1.26
C HIS A 163 -3.06 -20.94 -2.59
N GLY A 164 -3.59 -21.57 -3.65
CA GLY A 164 -3.19 -21.27 -5.02
C GLY A 164 -3.81 -19.94 -5.46
N TYR A 165 -3.10 -19.21 -6.28
CA TYR A 165 -3.58 -17.98 -6.88
C TYR A 165 -3.05 -17.79 -8.30
N ASP A 166 -3.74 -16.99 -9.10
CA ASP A 166 -3.23 -16.46 -10.35
C ASP A 166 -2.55 -15.12 -10.06
N ARG A 167 -1.40 -14.89 -10.69
CA ARG A 167 -0.78 -13.59 -10.75
C ARG A 167 -1.03 -13.02 -12.14
N TRP A 168 -1.63 -11.84 -12.19
CA TRP A 168 -1.85 -11.06 -13.38
C TRP A 168 -0.82 -9.94 -13.47
N ASP A 169 -0.10 -9.88 -14.58
CA ASP A 169 0.86 -8.83 -14.88
C ASP A 169 0.48 -8.15 -16.19
N TRP A 170 0.51 -6.80 -16.23
CA TRP A 170 0.22 -6.03 -17.46
C TRP A 170 1.07 -4.77 -17.50
N ASP A 171 1.22 -4.18 -18.69
CA ASP A 171 1.84 -2.87 -18.83
C ASP A 171 0.91 -1.81 -18.22
N SER A 172 1.40 -1.07 -17.22
CA SER A 172 0.65 0.02 -16.59
C SER A 172 0.26 1.10 -17.61
N GLY A 173 1.14 1.43 -18.55
CA GLY A 173 0.94 2.52 -19.50
C GLY A 173 0.78 3.89 -18.84
N PHE A 174 1.01 3.99 -17.52
CA PHE A 174 0.93 5.26 -16.79
C PHE A 174 2.18 6.11 -17.02
N ALA A 175 1.98 7.39 -17.26
CA ALA A 175 3.00 8.42 -17.18
C ALA A 175 2.40 9.65 -16.51
N PRO A 176 3.14 10.38 -15.67
CA PRO A 176 2.74 11.70 -15.19
C PRO A 176 2.45 12.66 -16.35
N TYR A 177 1.90 13.81 -16.06
CA TYR A 177 1.77 14.85 -17.10
C TYR A 177 3.15 15.34 -17.54
N PRO A 178 3.30 15.77 -18.81
CA PRO A 178 4.52 16.44 -19.26
C PRO A 178 4.87 17.62 -18.33
N ASP A 179 6.14 17.78 -18.01
CA ASP A 179 6.67 18.85 -17.17
C ASP A 179 6.14 18.87 -15.71
N GLU A 180 5.42 17.84 -15.30
CA GLU A 180 5.00 17.71 -13.91
C GLU A 180 6.21 17.44 -13.00
N PRO A 181 6.39 18.22 -11.91
CA PRO A 181 7.54 18.06 -11.04
C PRO A 181 7.67 16.62 -10.52
N GLY A 182 8.89 16.08 -10.58
CA GLY A 182 9.18 14.70 -10.17
C GLY A 182 8.83 13.62 -11.21
N ALA A 183 8.27 13.98 -12.38
CA ALA A 183 7.89 13.03 -13.44
C ALA A 183 9.06 12.15 -13.88
N ASP A 184 10.23 12.72 -14.18
CA ASP A 184 11.41 11.96 -14.60
C ASP A 184 11.88 10.99 -13.52
N ARG A 185 11.87 11.43 -12.25
CA ARG A 185 12.20 10.57 -11.11
C ARG A 185 11.20 9.42 -10.99
N TRP A 186 9.91 9.67 -11.20
CA TRP A 186 8.87 8.65 -11.18
C TRP A 186 9.05 7.64 -12.31
N MET A 187 9.30 8.12 -13.54
CA MET A 187 9.50 7.27 -14.70
C MET A 187 10.81 6.45 -14.66
N ALA A 188 11.77 6.87 -13.84
CA ALA A 188 12.99 6.11 -13.57
C ALA A 188 12.74 4.83 -12.74
N PHE A 189 11.61 4.73 -12.04
CA PHE A 189 11.21 3.50 -11.33
C PHE A 189 10.66 2.45 -12.30
N LYS A 190 11.56 1.78 -13.01
CA LYS A 190 11.22 0.81 -14.07
C LYS A 190 10.28 -0.30 -13.62
N THR A 191 10.35 -0.72 -12.34
CA THR A 191 9.46 -1.74 -11.77
C THR A 191 7.99 -1.32 -11.76
N ASN A 192 7.70 -0.02 -11.79
CA ASN A 192 6.32 0.49 -11.85
C ASN A 192 5.68 0.38 -13.24
N ARG A 193 6.45 0.12 -14.28
CA ARG A 193 5.92 -0.06 -15.64
C ARG A 193 5.03 -1.30 -15.75
N THR A 194 5.35 -2.33 -14.97
CA THR A 194 4.50 -3.51 -14.87
C THR A 194 3.59 -3.38 -13.65
N ALA A 195 2.29 -3.28 -13.90
CA ALA A 195 1.28 -3.42 -12.89
C ALA A 195 1.02 -4.91 -12.64
N THR A 196 0.74 -5.28 -11.39
CA THR A 196 0.55 -6.68 -11.01
C THR A 196 -0.57 -6.82 -9.98
N ALA A 197 -1.30 -7.91 -10.03
CA ALA A 197 -2.30 -8.27 -9.05
C ALA A 197 -2.27 -9.77 -8.73
N THR A 198 -2.52 -10.10 -7.47
CA THR A 198 -2.80 -11.47 -7.03
C THR A 198 -4.29 -11.70 -7.11
N VAL A 199 -4.71 -12.81 -7.73
CA VAL A 199 -6.11 -13.09 -8.00
C VAL A 199 -6.48 -14.48 -7.48
N VAL A 200 -7.50 -14.52 -6.63
CA VAL A 200 -8.07 -15.78 -6.10
C VAL A 200 -9.50 -15.89 -6.60
N ARG A 201 -9.74 -16.85 -7.49
CA ARG A 201 -11.04 -17.06 -8.13
C ARG A 201 -11.62 -18.42 -7.79
N HIS A 202 -12.94 -18.48 -7.71
CA HIS A 202 -13.64 -19.74 -7.72
C HIS A 202 -13.53 -20.41 -9.09
N PRO A 203 -13.47 -21.74 -9.13
CA PRO A 203 -13.48 -22.48 -10.41
C PRO A 203 -14.82 -22.29 -11.13
N GLY A 204 -14.80 -22.40 -12.46
CA GLY A 204 -15.97 -22.23 -13.30
C GLY A 204 -16.13 -20.82 -13.88
N GLN A 205 -17.19 -20.63 -14.68
CA GLN A 205 -17.49 -19.36 -15.34
C GLN A 205 -18.75 -18.67 -14.78
N ASP A 206 -19.29 -19.18 -13.68
CA ASP A 206 -20.48 -18.60 -13.07
C ASP A 206 -20.21 -17.14 -12.68
N PRO A 207 -21.10 -16.21 -13.05
CA PRO A 207 -20.99 -14.82 -12.65
C PRO A 207 -20.98 -14.70 -11.12
N ARG A 208 -20.01 -13.96 -10.58
CA ARG A 208 -19.79 -13.81 -9.13
C ARG A 208 -19.49 -12.37 -8.76
N PRO A 209 -19.73 -11.99 -7.50
CA PRO A 209 -19.25 -10.72 -6.98
C PRO A 209 -17.72 -10.72 -6.89
N TRP A 210 -17.12 -9.57 -7.16
CA TRP A 210 -15.68 -9.34 -7.05
C TRP A 210 -15.40 -8.30 -5.97
N VAL A 211 -14.31 -8.51 -5.27
CA VAL A 211 -13.74 -7.49 -4.38
C VAL A 211 -12.30 -7.17 -4.78
N ILE A 212 -12.03 -5.89 -4.94
CA ILE A 212 -10.68 -5.37 -5.12
C ILE A 212 -10.19 -4.98 -3.73
N ALA A 213 -9.30 -5.81 -3.17
CA ALA A 213 -8.78 -5.63 -1.82
C ALA A 213 -7.38 -4.98 -1.89
N ILE A 214 -7.27 -3.74 -1.39
CA ILE A 214 -6.12 -2.86 -1.57
C ILE A 214 -5.34 -2.78 -0.25
N HIS A 215 -4.08 -3.16 -0.32
CA HIS A 215 -3.20 -3.28 0.84
C HIS A 215 -2.71 -1.94 1.38
N GLY A 216 -2.21 -1.95 2.63
CA GLY A 216 -1.56 -0.82 3.28
C GLY A 216 -0.08 -0.67 2.92
N PHE A 217 0.56 0.36 3.49
CA PHE A 217 1.99 0.58 3.37
C PHE A 217 2.79 -0.62 3.93
N CYS A 218 3.96 -0.88 3.38
CA CYS A 218 4.83 -2.04 3.66
C CYS A 218 4.31 -3.41 3.22
N MET A 219 3.10 -3.51 2.70
CA MET A 219 2.47 -4.74 2.21
C MET A 219 2.68 -4.93 0.69
N GLY A 220 1.83 -5.68 0.02
CA GLY A 220 1.88 -5.95 -1.42
C GLY A 220 2.49 -7.31 -1.76
N PHE A 221 2.56 -8.21 -0.79
CA PHE A 221 2.99 -9.60 -0.97
C PHE A 221 1.85 -10.54 -0.57
N PRO A 222 1.56 -11.60 -1.35
CA PRO A 222 0.42 -12.49 -1.08
C PRO A 222 0.37 -13.03 0.35
N PHE A 223 1.52 -13.38 0.94
CA PHE A 223 1.58 -13.92 2.31
C PHE A 223 1.18 -12.89 3.39
N MET A 224 1.38 -11.58 3.14
CA MET A 224 0.93 -10.50 4.02
C MET A 224 -0.50 -10.09 3.72
N ASP A 225 -0.81 -9.95 2.43
CA ASP A 225 -2.07 -9.42 1.96
C ASP A 225 -3.22 -10.39 2.25
N PHE A 226 -3.01 -11.70 2.18
CA PHE A 226 -4.02 -12.71 2.50
C PHE A 226 -4.49 -12.62 3.95
N GLN A 227 -3.59 -12.34 4.89
CA GLN A 227 -3.94 -12.11 6.28
C GLN A 227 -4.46 -10.70 6.52
N GLY A 228 -3.71 -9.70 6.05
CA GLY A 228 -4.02 -8.28 6.27
C GLY A 228 -5.36 -7.84 5.67
N LEU A 229 -5.78 -8.47 4.59
CA LEU A 229 -7.04 -8.18 3.91
C LEU A 229 -8.11 -9.27 4.14
N GLN A 230 -7.87 -10.20 5.06
CA GLN A 230 -8.80 -11.27 5.43
C GLN A 230 -9.32 -12.06 4.21
N MET A 231 -8.43 -12.39 3.25
CA MET A 231 -8.76 -13.02 1.97
C MET A 231 -9.62 -14.28 2.13
N HIS A 232 -9.32 -15.10 3.14
CA HIS A 232 -10.09 -16.32 3.42
C HIS A 232 -11.58 -16.03 3.61
N ARG A 233 -11.93 -14.96 4.34
CA ARG A 233 -13.33 -14.59 4.57
C ARG A 233 -13.99 -14.07 3.31
N LEU A 234 -13.29 -13.21 2.57
CA LEU A 234 -13.81 -12.66 1.32
C LEU A 234 -14.07 -13.76 0.29
N HIS A 235 -13.14 -14.71 0.17
CA HIS A 235 -13.23 -15.76 -0.84
C HIS A 235 -14.11 -16.93 -0.38
N HIS A 236 -13.84 -17.53 0.79
CA HIS A 236 -14.52 -18.76 1.20
C HIS A 236 -15.84 -18.50 1.92
N GLU A 237 -15.92 -17.50 2.81
CA GLU A 237 -17.16 -17.26 3.57
C GLU A 237 -18.17 -16.44 2.73
N LEU A 238 -17.70 -15.43 1.97
CA LEU A 238 -18.57 -14.57 1.16
C LEU A 238 -18.71 -15.02 -0.30
N GLY A 239 -17.95 -16.04 -0.73
CA GLY A 239 -18.03 -16.57 -2.09
C GLY A 239 -17.57 -15.60 -3.20
N MET A 240 -16.82 -14.56 -2.85
CA MET A 240 -16.36 -13.55 -3.79
C MET A 240 -15.10 -13.99 -4.54
N ASN A 241 -14.93 -13.53 -5.76
CA ASN A 241 -13.61 -13.49 -6.38
C ASN A 241 -12.83 -12.31 -5.79
N VAL A 242 -11.56 -12.56 -5.43
CA VAL A 242 -10.71 -11.56 -4.77
C VAL A 242 -9.55 -11.19 -5.66
N VAL A 243 -9.33 -9.91 -5.84
CA VAL A 243 -8.14 -9.39 -6.53
C VAL A 243 -7.41 -8.39 -5.64
N LEU A 244 -6.10 -8.57 -5.53
CA LEU A 244 -5.21 -7.83 -4.65
C LEU A 244 -4.14 -7.16 -5.51
N PRO A 245 -4.39 -5.91 -5.97
CA PRO A 245 -3.40 -5.17 -6.76
C PRO A 245 -2.23 -4.76 -5.88
N ALA A 246 -1.00 -4.96 -6.37
CA ALA A 246 0.17 -4.38 -5.74
C ALA A 246 0.27 -2.89 -6.12
N LEU A 247 0.23 -2.02 -5.13
CA LEU A 247 0.38 -0.58 -5.33
C LEU A 247 1.76 -0.25 -5.94
N PRO A 248 1.90 0.87 -6.66
CA PRO A 248 3.21 1.32 -7.16
C PRO A 248 4.27 1.32 -6.05
N LEU A 249 5.48 0.88 -6.37
CA LEU A 249 6.63 0.74 -5.46
C LEU A 249 6.45 -0.26 -4.30
N HIS A 250 5.34 -1.02 -4.29
CA HIS A 250 5.08 -2.05 -3.27
C HIS A 250 5.24 -3.47 -3.82
N GLY A 251 5.45 -4.43 -2.93
CA GLY A 251 5.53 -5.84 -3.26
C GLY A 251 6.53 -6.15 -4.38
N PRO A 252 6.11 -6.78 -5.47
CA PRO A 252 6.98 -7.07 -6.62
C PRO A 252 7.44 -5.82 -7.36
N ARG A 253 6.77 -4.67 -7.19
CA ARG A 253 7.10 -3.38 -7.81
C ARG A 253 8.09 -2.54 -6.99
N ARG A 254 8.51 -3.02 -5.81
CA ARG A 254 9.43 -2.29 -4.94
C ARG A 254 10.80 -2.09 -5.58
N VAL A 255 11.45 -0.99 -5.23
CA VAL A 255 12.81 -0.64 -5.65
C VAL A 255 13.79 -0.60 -4.48
N THR A 256 13.30 -0.76 -3.26
CA THR A 256 14.08 -0.80 -2.03
C THR A 256 13.74 -2.06 -1.23
N LEU A 257 14.46 -2.31 -0.13
CA LEU A 257 14.19 -3.46 0.73
C LEU A 257 12.83 -3.35 1.43
N VAL A 258 12.39 -2.13 1.75
CA VAL A 258 11.08 -1.88 2.36
C VAL A 258 10.08 -1.59 1.26
N SER A 259 9.00 -2.37 1.24
CA SER A 259 7.90 -2.20 0.32
C SER A 259 7.27 -0.81 0.50
N GLY A 260 7.22 -0.03 -0.57
CA GLY A 260 6.60 1.30 -0.55
C GLY A 260 7.47 2.44 -0.02
N GLU A 261 8.72 2.20 0.42
CA GLU A 261 9.56 3.25 1.04
C GLU A 261 9.63 4.56 0.21
N PRO A 262 9.88 4.56 -1.11
CA PRO A 262 9.93 5.81 -1.85
C PRO A 262 8.55 6.46 -2.07
N PHE A 263 7.46 5.73 -1.84
CA PHE A 263 6.09 6.23 -1.96
C PHE A 263 5.76 7.23 -0.83
N LEU A 264 6.15 6.92 0.41
CA LEU A 264 5.96 7.77 1.59
C LEU A 264 7.30 8.35 2.08
N SER A 265 8.12 8.82 1.15
CA SER A 265 9.40 9.46 1.44
C SER A 265 9.28 10.97 1.55
N PHE A 266 10.41 11.65 1.82
CA PHE A 266 10.48 13.10 1.78
C PHE A 266 10.23 13.70 0.37
N GLU A 267 10.23 12.84 -0.67
CA GLU A 267 9.88 13.17 -2.06
C GLU A 267 8.37 13.20 -2.22
N LEU A 268 7.70 14.28 -1.80
CA LEU A 268 6.24 14.35 -1.71
C LEU A 268 5.52 14.11 -3.05
N MET A 269 6.13 14.54 -4.17
CA MET A 269 5.59 14.25 -5.51
C MET A 269 5.55 12.75 -5.84
N ASN A 270 6.39 11.92 -5.20
CA ASN A 270 6.29 10.47 -5.37
C ASN A 270 4.96 9.91 -4.83
N ALA A 271 4.44 10.47 -3.72
CA ALA A 271 3.14 10.06 -3.21
C ALA A 271 2.00 10.48 -4.17
N VAL A 272 2.09 11.68 -4.75
CA VAL A 272 1.11 12.16 -5.74
C VAL A 272 1.10 11.24 -6.96
N HIS A 273 2.26 11.01 -7.58
CA HIS A 273 2.37 10.12 -8.75
C HIS A 273 1.99 8.68 -8.42
N GLY A 274 2.36 8.21 -7.21
CA GLY A 274 2.04 6.85 -6.75
C GLY A 274 0.55 6.61 -6.58
N LEU A 275 -0.15 7.56 -5.96
CA LEU A 275 -1.62 7.51 -5.82
C LEU A 275 -2.31 7.61 -7.18
N THR A 276 -1.83 8.52 -8.04
CA THR A 276 -2.39 8.67 -9.38
C THR A 276 -2.21 7.40 -10.21
N GLN A 277 -1.04 6.78 -10.18
CA GLN A 277 -0.80 5.51 -10.86
C GLN A 277 -1.59 4.36 -10.24
N ALA A 278 -1.74 4.31 -8.90
CA ALA A 278 -2.58 3.31 -8.26
C ALA A 278 -4.03 3.39 -8.74
N VAL A 279 -4.58 4.60 -8.79
CA VAL A 279 -5.93 4.85 -9.33
C VAL A 279 -6.03 4.44 -10.81
N TRP A 280 -5.04 4.79 -11.62
CA TRP A 280 -4.94 4.41 -13.03
C TRP A 280 -4.94 2.89 -13.22
N ASP A 281 -4.05 2.18 -12.53
CA ASP A 281 -3.90 0.73 -12.65
C ASP A 281 -5.17 -0.02 -12.19
N ILE A 282 -5.78 0.43 -11.09
CA ILE A 282 -6.99 -0.20 -10.55
C ILE A 282 -8.20 0.08 -11.45
N ARG A 283 -8.33 1.26 -12.04
CA ARG A 283 -9.39 1.54 -13.02
C ARG A 283 -9.28 0.66 -14.26
N ARG A 284 -8.07 0.38 -14.73
CA ARG A 284 -7.84 -0.61 -15.80
C ARG A 284 -8.28 -2.01 -15.34
N LEU A 285 -7.91 -2.41 -14.14
CA LEU A 285 -8.29 -3.69 -13.56
C LEU A 285 -9.82 -3.83 -13.43
N ILE A 286 -10.53 -2.77 -13.03
CA ILE A 286 -12.00 -2.73 -13.00
C ILE A 286 -12.59 -3.03 -14.38
N THR A 287 -12.02 -2.51 -15.46
CA THR A 287 -12.53 -2.80 -16.82
C THR A 287 -12.39 -4.27 -17.18
N LEU A 288 -11.28 -4.91 -16.80
CA LEU A 288 -11.06 -6.33 -17.01
C LEU A 288 -12.03 -7.19 -16.18
N ILE A 289 -12.23 -6.84 -14.91
CA ILE A 289 -13.15 -7.56 -14.01
C ILE A 289 -14.58 -7.50 -14.54
N ARG A 290 -15.02 -6.37 -15.10
CA ARG A 290 -16.33 -6.26 -15.74
C ARG A 290 -16.46 -7.20 -16.94
N GLN A 291 -15.42 -7.32 -17.77
CA GLN A 291 -15.39 -8.25 -18.90
C GLN A 291 -15.41 -9.72 -18.45
N GLN A 292 -14.98 -10.03 -17.23
CA GLN A 292 -15.06 -11.38 -16.61
C GLN A 292 -16.48 -11.71 -16.08
N GLY A 293 -17.48 -10.89 -16.33
CA GLY A 293 -18.86 -11.14 -15.88
C GLY A 293 -19.08 -10.90 -14.39
N ALA A 294 -18.38 -9.92 -13.80
CA ALA A 294 -18.62 -9.55 -12.41
C ALA A 294 -20.07 -9.13 -12.18
N THR A 295 -20.75 -9.76 -11.22
CA THR A 295 -22.13 -9.37 -10.83
C THR A 295 -22.16 -8.08 -10.02
N SER A 296 -21.08 -7.81 -9.30
CA SER A 296 -20.82 -6.58 -8.56
C SER A 296 -19.33 -6.40 -8.34
N ILE A 297 -18.89 -5.16 -8.14
CA ILE A 297 -17.50 -4.81 -7.81
C ILE A 297 -17.50 -3.98 -6.55
N SER A 298 -16.86 -4.51 -5.51
CA SER A 298 -16.62 -3.82 -4.25
C SER A 298 -15.16 -3.42 -4.10
N LEU A 299 -14.91 -2.28 -3.47
CA LEU A 299 -13.57 -1.88 -3.03
C LEU A 299 -13.45 -2.15 -1.53
N TYR A 300 -12.33 -2.73 -1.13
CA TYR A 300 -11.94 -2.84 0.27
C TYR A 300 -10.49 -2.42 0.40
N GLY A 301 -10.19 -1.44 1.21
CA GLY A 301 -8.83 -0.98 1.43
C GLY A 301 -8.52 -0.81 2.91
N VAL A 302 -7.24 -1.00 3.29
CA VAL A 302 -6.76 -0.73 4.64
C VAL A 302 -5.66 0.33 4.60
N SER A 303 -5.70 1.33 5.49
CA SER A 303 -4.68 2.37 5.62
C SER A 303 -4.44 3.11 4.28
N LEU A 304 -3.25 3.03 3.69
CA LEU A 304 -2.94 3.55 2.34
C LEU A 304 -3.89 2.98 1.28
N GLY A 305 -4.27 1.71 1.40
CA GLY A 305 -5.24 1.09 0.50
C GLY A 305 -6.64 1.68 0.65
N ALA A 306 -7.03 2.06 1.87
CA ALA A 306 -8.29 2.76 2.12
C ALA A 306 -8.28 4.17 1.49
N TYR A 307 -7.14 4.84 1.52
CA TYR A 307 -6.96 6.12 0.83
C TYR A 307 -7.21 5.98 -0.68
N ALA A 308 -6.55 5.00 -1.32
CA ALA A 308 -6.73 4.73 -2.76
C ALA A 308 -8.17 4.30 -3.10
N ALA A 309 -8.78 3.41 -2.28
CA ALA A 309 -10.17 3.00 -2.44
C ALA A 309 -11.13 4.19 -2.36
N SER A 310 -10.87 5.13 -1.46
CA SER A 310 -11.70 6.31 -1.26
C SER A 310 -11.62 7.31 -2.43
N ILE A 311 -10.44 7.47 -3.04
CA ILE A 311 -10.30 8.24 -4.29
C ILE A 311 -11.10 7.57 -5.41
N LEU A 312 -10.93 6.25 -5.59
CA LEU A 312 -11.64 5.49 -6.62
C LEU A 312 -13.15 5.57 -6.46
N ALA A 313 -13.66 5.50 -5.21
CA ALA A 313 -15.08 5.65 -4.89
C ALA A 313 -15.66 7.00 -5.33
N GLY A 314 -14.83 8.03 -5.44
CA GLY A 314 -15.23 9.36 -5.93
C GLY A 314 -15.01 9.58 -7.43
N ILE A 315 -14.05 8.88 -8.03
CA ILE A 315 -13.69 9.07 -9.44
C ILE A 315 -14.46 8.11 -10.35
N ASP A 316 -14.53 6.82 -9.98
CA ASP A 316 -15.10 5.79 -10.85
C ASP A 316 -16.57 5.53 -10.53
N GLY A 317 -17.37 5.36 -11.59
CA GLY A 317 -18.76 4.93 -11.49
C GLY A 317 -18.89 3.40 -11.58
N GLY A 318 -19.97 2.84 -11.02
CA GLY A 318 -20.25 1.40 -11.09
C GLY A 318 -19.41 0.56 -10.12
N ILE A 319 -18.99 1.16 -9.03
CA ILE A 319 -18.53 0.49 -7.82
C ILE A 319 -19.74 0.34 -6.90
N ASP A 320 -20.02 -0.89 -6.49
CA ASP A 320 -21.21 -1.22 -5.76
C ASP A 320 -21.10 -0.96 -4.26
N ALA A 321 -19.91 -1.15 -3.68
CA ALA A 321 -19.64 -0.82 -2.29
C ALA A 321 -18.18 -0.42 -2.06
N VAL A 322 -17.94 0.30 -0.97
CA VAL A 322 -16.59 0.62 -0.50
C VAL A 322 -16.46 0.43 1.00
N VAL A 323 -15.42 -0.27 1.43
CA VAL A 323 -15.02 -0.42 2.83
C VAL A 323 -13.66 0.24 3.01
N ALA A 324 -13.60 1.30 3.79
CA ALA A 324 -12.36 1.99 4.18
C ALA A 324 -11.97 1.57 5.61
N GLY A 325 -10.97 0.72 5.73
CA GLY A 325 -10.45 0.26 7.01
C GLY A 325 -9.26 1.09 7.48
N ILE A 326 -9.30 1.54 8.75
CA ILE A 326 -8.20 2.32 9.36
C ILE A 326 -7.67 3.40 8.40
N PRO A 327 -8.55 4.21 7.79
CA PRO A 327 -8.18 5.03 6.66
C PRO A 327 -7.26 6.19 7.06
N VAL A 328 -6.28 6.48 6.20
CA VAL A 328 -5.69 7.81 6.09
C VAL A 328 -6.59 8.62 5.16
N SER A 329 -6.80 9.89 5.43
CA SER A 329 -7.61 10.80 4.60
C SER A 329 -6.90 12.12 4.26
N ASP A 330 -5.85 12.45 5.03
CA ASP A 330 -5.07 13.69 4.90
C ASP A 330 -3.57 13.37 5.04
N PHE A 331 -2.86 13.22 3.93
CA PHE A 331 -1.42 12.97 3.93
C PHE A 331 -0.59 14.16 4.42
N PRO A 332 -0.80 15.41 3.97
CA PRO A 332 -0.07 16.55 4.49
C PRO A 332 -0.14 16.66 6.02
N GLY A 333 -1.33 16.56 6.58
CA GLY A 333 -1.54 16.58 8.03
C GLY A 333 -0.88 15.38 8.73
N LEU A 334 -0.92 14.18 8.12
CA LEU A 334 -0.26 13.00 8.65
C LEU A 334 1.27 13.16 8.65
N PHE A 335 1.87 13.64 7.56
CA PHE A 335 3.30 13.94 7.50
C PHE A 335 3.70 14.97 8.55
N GLN A 336 2.91 16.02 8.72
CA GLN A 336 3.16 17.04 9.72
C GLN A 336 3.15 16.47 11.15
N SER A 337 2.17 15.61 11.47
CA SER A 337 2.02 15.03 12.81
C SER A 337 3.12 14.01 13.15
N HIS A 338 3.57 13.23 12.16
CA HIS A 338 4.53 12.16 12.36
C HIS A 338 6.00 12.55 12.12
N SER A 339 6.25 13.67 11.45
CA SER A 339 7.61 14.13 11.20
C SER A 339 8.35 14.45 12.51
N PRO A 340 9.63 14.05 12.65
CA PRO A 340 10.49 14.51 13.72
C PRO A 340 10.50 16.02 13.81
N HIS A 341 10.63 16.56 15.04
CA HIS A 341 10.53 18.00 15.31
C HIS A 341 11.43 18.86 14.38
N ASP A 342 12.67 18.47 14.20
CA ASP A 342 13.66 19.16 13.37
C ASP A 342 13.30 19.10 11.88
N ILE A 343 12.79 17.97 11.39
CA ILE A 343 12.30 17.85 10.01
C ILE A 343 11.06 18.72 9.81
N ARG A 344 10.13 18.69 10.76
CA ARG A 344 8.92 19.51 10.72
C ARG A 344 9.23 21.01 10.74
N ALA A 345 10.10 21.46 11.65
CA ALA A 345 10.48 22.86 11.75
C ALA A 345 11.10 23.37 10.44
N ARG A 346 12.06 22.61 9.86
CA ARG A 346 12.66 22.95 8.57
C ARG A 346 11.67 22.89 7.41
N SER A 347 10.74 21.93 7.42
CA SER A 347 9.72 21.83 6.38
C SER A 347 8.75 23.01 6.41
N ILE A 348 8.46 23.55 7.58
CA ILE A 348 7.67 24.79 7.72
C ILE A 348 8.48 25.99 7.22
N GLU A 349 9.76 26.12 7.65
CA GLU A 349 10.67 27.19 7.22
C GLU A 349 10.79 27.24 5.67
N HIS A 350 10.91 26.08 5.02
CA HIS A 350 10.98 25.97 3.58
C HIS A 350 9.61 25.96 2.88
N LYS A 351 8.50 26.20 3.58
CA LYS A 351 7.12 26.20 3.04
C LYS A 351 6.73 24.87 2.35
N ILE A 352 7.29 23.75 2.79
CA ILE A 352 6.91 22.42 2.32
C ILE A 352 5.59 22.01 2.98
N MET A 353 5.47 22.25 4.28
CA MET A 353 4.25 22.02 5.06
C MET A 353 3.49 23.34 5.21
N GLY A 354 2.18 23.30 5.03
CA GLY A 354 1.32 24.46 4.90
C GLY A 354 1.26 24.99 3.46
N GLY A 355 0.09 25.31 2.98
CA GLY A 355 -0.12 25.93 1.67
C GLY A 355 0.17 25.05 0.45
N PRO A 356 1.39 25.07 -0.15
CA PRO A 356 1.65 24.37 -1.40
C PRO A 356 1.40 22.85 -1.32
N ALA A 357 1.81 22.17 -0.24
CA ALA A 357 1.59 20.75 -0.11
C ALA A 357 0.10 20.40 -0.07
N GLU A 358 -0.70 21.12 0.71
CA GLU A 358 -2.14 20.92 0.82
C GLU A 358 -2.83 21.12 -0.53
N ASN A 359 -2.46 22.15 -1.28
CA ASN A 359 -3.01 22.42 -2.61
C ASN A 359 -2.63 21.35 -3.62
N VAL A 360 -1.36 20.92 -3.65
CA VAL A 360 -0.87 19.87 -4.53
C VAL A 360 -1.55 18.53 -4.22
N PHE A 361 -1.71 18.18 -2.95
CA PHE A 361 -2.36 16.92 -2.57
C PHE A 361 -3.87 16.91 -2.83
N ARG A 362 -4.53 18.05 -3.09
CA ARG A 362 -5.96 18.07 -3.43
C ARG A 362 -6.31 17.16 -4.61
N VAL A 363 -5.44 17.05 -5.60
CA VAL A 363 -5.69 16.20 -6.78
C VAL A 363 -5.69 14.70 -6.46
N VAL A 364 -5.13 14.30 -5.33
CA VAL A 364 -5.12 12.91 -4.85
C VAL A 364 -5.74 12.75 -3.47
N SER A 365 -6.37 13.78 -2.90
CA SER A 365 -7.02 13.67 -1.58
C SER A 365 -8.41 13.03 -1.71
N PRO A 366 -8.73 11.98 -0.94
CA PRO A 366 -10.07 11.40 -0.93
C PRO A 366 -11.15 12.41 -0.51
N LEU A 367 -10.76 13.44 0.26
CA LEU A 367 -11.66 14.51 0.71
C LEU A 367 -11.97 15.55 -0.39
N SER A 368 -11.35 15.42 -1.56
CA SER A 368 -11.61 16.28 -2.72
C SER A 368 -12.66 15.71 -3.68
N PHE A 369 -13.10 14.47 -3.45
CA PHE A 369 -14.01 13.76 -4.36
C PHE A 369 -15.29 13.36 -3.63
N LYS A 370 -16.44 13.81 -4.13
CA LYS A 370 -17.72 13.30 -3.65
C LYS A 370 -17.87 11.82 -4.04
N ALA A 371 -18.13 10.96 -3.06
CA ALA A 371 -18.29 9.53 -3.32
C ALA A 371 -19.47 9.25 -4.26
N LYS A 372 -19.23 8.46 -5.32
CA LYS A 372 -20.24 8.00 -6.28
C LYS A 372 -20.90 6.69 -5.88
N VAL A 373 -20.27 5.96 -4.95
CA VAL A 373 -20.84 4.75 -4.34
C VAL A 373 -22.11 5.14 -3.56
N PRO A 374 -23.21 4.37 -3.60
CA PRO A 374 -24.40 4.66 -2.82
C PRO A 374 -24.09 4.86 -1.33
N TRP A 375 -24.75 5.79 -0.67
CA TRP A 375 -24.47 6.13 0.72
C TRP A 375 -24.58 4.93 1.67
N ASN A 376 -25.58 4.07 1.49
CA ASN A 376 -25.82 2.87 2.30
C ASN A 376 -24.81 1.73 2.03
N GLU A 377 -23.94 1.89 1.04
CA GLU A 377 -22.89 0.93 0.66
C GLU A 377 -21.48 1.50 0.88
N ARG A 378 -21.37 2.59 1.66
CA ARG A 378 -20.13 3.13 2.16
C ARG A 378 -19.94 2.67 3.60
N TYR A 379 -18.76 2.21 3.93
CA TYR A 379 -18.43 1.64 5.24
C TYR A 379 -17.06 2.08 5.70
N VAL A 380 -16.92 2.35 7.00
CA VAL A 380 -15.64 2.70 7.62
C VAL A 380 -15.44 1.84 8.86
N PHE A 381 -14.22 1.39 9.13
CA PHE A 381 -13.86 0.91 10.44
C PHE A 381 -12.52 1.50 10.88
N ALA A 382 -12.39 1.81 12.18
CA ALA A 382 -11.20 2.45 12.72
C ALA A 382 -10.96 2.09 14.19
N GLY A 383 -9.68 2.09 14.59
CA GLY A 383 -9.27 1.91 15.96
C GLY A 383 -9.15 3.24 16.68
N TYR A 384 -9.79 3.38 17.84
CA TYR A 384 -9.64 4.64 18.59
C TYR A 384 -8.30 4.77 19.33
N GLY A 385 -7.49 3.71 19.33
CA GLY A 385 -6.09 3.74 19.79
C GLY A 385 -5.05 3.80 18.67
N ASP A 386 -5.48 4.02 17.42
CA ASP A 386 -4.61 4.06 16.25
C ASP A 386 -3.63 5.24 16.34
N ARG A 387 -2.32 4.92 16.29
CA ARG A 387 -1.25 5.92 16.34
C ARG A 387 -0.61 6.17 14.98
N MET A 388 -0.85 5.31 14.00
CA MET A 388 -0.32 5.43 12.64
C MET A 388 -1.25 6.26 11.74
N ALA A 389 -2.56 5.97 11.79
CA ALA A 389 -3.62 6.79 11.21
C ALA A 389 -4.57 7.21 12.33
N PRO A 390 -4.30 8.32 13.04
CA PRO A 390 -5.10 8.74 14.18
C PRO A 390 -6.60 8.77 13.89
N PRO A 391 -7.47 8.51 14.88
CA PRO A 391 -8.92 8.42 14.72
C PRO A 391 -9.55 9.57 13.94
N GLU A 392 -8.97 10.76 14.03
CA GLU A 392 -9.40 11.97 13.32
C GLU A 392 -9.29 11.80 11.79
N GLN A 393 -8.41 10.93 11.31
CA GLN A 393 -8.31 10.62 9.88
C GLN A 393 -9.55 9.87 9.38
N ALA A 394 -10.00 8.87 10.14
CA ALA A 394 -11.21 8.12 9.85
C ALA A 394 -12.46 8.99 10.02
N GLN A 395 -12.51 9.84 11.04
CA GLN A 395 -13.61 10.77 11.30
C GLN A 395 -13.80 11.73 10.13
N ARG A 396 -12.71 12.37 9.62
CA ARG A 396 -12.78 13.28 8.46
C ARG A 396 -13.35 12.60 7.23
N LEU A 397 -12.94 11.36 6.94
CA LEU A 397 -13.47 10.61 5.82
C LEU A 397 -14.94 10.25 6.03
N TRP A 398 -15.31 9.83 7.24
CA TRP A 398 -16.66 9.49 7.61
C TRP A 398 -17.62 10.69 7.49
N GLU A 399 -17.21 11.86 7.99
CA GLU A 399 -17.95 13.13 7.83
C GLU A 399 -18.09 13.52 6.35
N HIS A 400 -16.96 13.43 5.59
CA HIS A 400 -16.95 13.73 4.15
C HIS A 400 -17.88 12.80 3.36
N TRP A 401 -18.04 11.56 3.80
CA TRP A 401 -18.95 10.58 3.19
C TRP A 401 -20.39 10.69 3.70
N GLU A 402 -20.73 11.76 4.41
CA GLU A 402 -22.09 12.01 4.95
C GLU A 402 -22.49 11.01 6.04
N GLN A 403 -21.53 10.62 6.88
CA GLN A 403 -21.70 9.79 8.06
C GLN A 403 -22.33 8.41 7.78
N PRO A 404 -21.72 7.58 6.92
CA PRO A 404 -22.20 6.23 6.65
C PRO A 404 -21.98 5.31 7.87
N ARG A 405 -22.19 4.00 7.70
CA ARG A 405 -21.91 3.05 8.77
C ARG A 405 -20.41 3.04 9.13
N ILE A 406 -20.12 3.21 10.43
CA ILE A 406 -18.77 3.12 10.98
C ILE A 406 -18.72 2.11 12.12
N SER A 407 -17.62 1.36 12.22
CA SER A 407 -17.32 0.48 13.33
C SER A 407 -16.02 0.93 14.01
N TRP A 408 -16.14 1.43 15.24
CA TRP A 408 -15.00 1.79 16.08
C TRP A 408 -14.60 0.62 16.96
N TYR A 409 -13.34 0.18 16.91
CA TYR A 409 -12.85 -0.91 17.74
C TYR A 409 -11.80 -0.43 18.75
N ALA A 410 -11.70 -1.17 19.86
CA ALA A 410 -10.72 -0.93 20.91
C ALA A 410 -9.35 -1.47 20.52
N GLY A 411 -8.60 -0.70 19.71
CA GLY A 411 -7.31 -1.17 19.23
C GLY A 411 -6.50 -0.11 18.50
N GLY A 412 -5.24 -0.46 18.22
CA GLY A 412 -4.30 0.28 17.40
C GLY A 412 -4.45 -0.02 15.91
N HIS A 413 -3.50 0.49 15.09
CA HIS A 413 -3.55 0.42 13.62
C HIS A 413 -3.68 -1.00 13.07
N ILE A 414 -2.93 -1.94 13.61
CA ILE A 414 -3.00 -3.35 13.16
C ILE A 414 -3.95 -4.21 14.00
N GLY A 415 -4.58 -3.63 15.03
CA GLY A 415 -5.49 -4.31 15.94
C GLY A 415 -6.74 -4.89 15.29
N TYR A 416 -7.13 -4.37 14.12
CA TYR A 416 -8.26 -4.89 13.36
C TYR A 416 -8.10 -6.37 12.97
N LEU A 417 -6.86 -6.86 12.84
CA LEU A 417 -6.58 -8.26 12.48
C LEU A 417 -7.11 -9.26 13.49
N TRP A 418 -7.21 -8.84 14.75
CA TRP A 418 -7.68 -9.68 15.87
C TRP A 418 -9.06 -9.26 16.39
N SER A 419 -9.65 -8.20 15.81
CA SER A 419 -10.94 -7.69 16.24
C SER A 419 -12.09 -8.48 15.61
N LYS A 420 -12.79 -9.28 16.44
CA LYS A 420 -14.01 -9.95 15.99
C LYS A 420 -15.06 -8.96 15.49
N GLN A 421 -15.18 -7.79 16.15
CA GLN A 421 -16.10 -6.72 15.76
C GLN A 421 -15.82 -6.23 14.33
N VAL A 422 -14.55 -6.01 13.97
CA VAL A 422 -14.17 -5.61 12.60
C VAL A 422 -14.46 -6.72 11.61
N THR A 423 -14.15 -7.96 11.97
CA THR A 423 -14.43 -9.11 11.13
C THR A 423 -15.93 -9.24 10.82
N ASP A 424 -16.77 -9.20 11.86
CA ASP A 424 -18.22 -9.28 11.72
C ASP A 424 -18.76 -8.10 10.89
N PHE A 425 -18.22 -6.90 11.12
CA PHE A 425 -18.59 -5.71 10.35
C PHE A 425 -18.24 -5.84 8.86
N LEU A 426 -17.03 -6.32 8.54
CA LEU A 426 -16.59 -6.54 7.16
C LEU A 426 -17.48 -7.57 6.44
N VAL A 427 -17.72 -8.70 7.09
CA VAL A 427 -18.60 -9.77 6.56
C VAL A 427 -20.03 -9.26 6.36
N ALA A 428 -20.58 -8.52 7.31
CA ALA A 428 -21.92 -7.93 7.19
C ALA A 428 -22.00 -6.88 6.08
N SER A 429 -20.95 -6.07 5.90
CA SER A 429 -20.92 -5.01 4.90
C SER A 429 -20.85 -5.57 3.46
N LEU A 430 -19.94 -6.50 3.20
CA LEU A 430 -19.75 -7.07 1.86
C LEU A 430 -20.71 -8.22 1.56
N GLY A 431 -21.17 -8.95 2.57
CA GLY A 431 -22.11 -10.07 2.42
C GLY A 431 -23.47 -9.65 1.89
N ARG A 432 -23.94 -8.44 2.20
CA ARG A 432 -25.19 -7.89 1.65
C ARG A 432 -25.18 -7.83 0.12
N ILE A 433 -24.05 -7.42 -0.46
CA ILE A 433 -23.90 -7.29 -1.91
C ILE A 433 -23.83 -8.65 -2.58
N SER A 434 -23.17 -9.62 -1.93
CA SER A 434 -23.11 -11.00 -2.40
C SER A 434 -24.48 -11.67 -2.48
N THR A 435 -25.39 -11.41 -1.54
CA THR A 435 -26.69 -12.06 -1.44
C THR A 435 -27.80 -11.39 -2.25
N VAL A 436 -27.85 -10.06 -2.29
CA VAL A 436 -28.93 -9.31 -2.95
C VAL A 436 -28.95 -9.57 -4.47
N ARG A 437 -27.81 -9.63 -5.13
CA ARG A 437 -27.76 -9.83 -6.59
C ARG A 437 -27.84 -11.30 -7.00
N SER A 438 -27.41 -12.24 -6.17
CA SER A 438 -27.64 -13.67 -6.41
C SER A 438 -29.14 -14.02 -6.42
N SER A 439 -29.94 -13.31 -5.62
CA SER A 439 -31.41 -13.51 -5.59
C SER A 439 -32.12 -12.80 -6.75
N ALA A 440 -31.60 -11.70 -7.26
CA ALA A 440 -32.17 -11.00 -8.42
C ALA A 440 -31.94 -11.77 -9.74
N MET A 441 -30.76 -12.40 -9.91
CA MET A 441 -30.46 -13.23 -11.09
C MET A 441 -31.25 -14.55 -11.12
N LYS A 442 -31.74 -15.08 -9.98
CA LYS A 442 -32.56 -16.29 -9.94
C LYS A 442 -34.05 -16.03 -10.24
N ARG A 443 -34.46 -14.76 -10.36
CA ARG A 443 -35.86 -14.34 -10.62
C ARG A 443 -36.04 -13.72 -12.01
N GLY A 444 -35.03 -13.56 -12.80
CA GLY A 444 -35.07 -13.16 -14.20
C GLY A 444 -34.56 -14.27 -15.12
#